data_08e0f59a32e3ddbe99939f44e5961b08
#
_entry.id   08e0f59a32e3ddbe99939f44e5961b08
#
_cell.length_a   1.000
_cell.length_b   1.000
_cell.length_c   1.000
_cell.angle_alpha   90.00
_cell.angle_beta   90.00
_cell.angle_gamma   90.00
#
_symmetry.space_group_name_H-M   'P 1'
#
loop_
_entity.id
_entity.type
_entity.pdbx_description
1 polymer ?
#
loop_
_entity_poly.entity_id
_entity_poly.type
_entity_poly.pdbx_seq_one_letter_code
_entity_poly.pdbx_strand_id
1 'polypeptide(L)'
;KYRGAVPFDEMLVQSLNVPAVRVLNTVGLQSFYDLIRRLNLAYLDKGAGHYGLSIILGGGETTLWDMSRIYKGLAQNYLGQPDPFREVQILQNKDVKSPSNVFRFSPYTISHVVNTMSDLTRPREEKSWNYFSPNYKVAWKTGTSYGNKDAWALGFNGKYMVGIWVGNEGGEGRFDLTGISKAAPVMFKIFNLLPDNQWFGKPPTYSNKLIIKVCDESGK
;
A
#
# COMPACT_ATOMS: atom_id res chain seq x y z
N LYS A 1 -15.89 3.72 -19.66
CA LYS A 1 -17.19 3.04 -19.52
C LYS A 1 -17.56 3.12 -18.04
N TYR A 2 -18.68 3.72 -17.70
CA TYR A 2 -19.19 3.76 -16.31
C TYR A 2 -19.58 2.35 -15.88
N ARG A 3 -19.09 1.91 -14.70
CA ARG A 3 -19.34 0.56 -14.16
C ARG A 3 -20.39 0.54 -13.03
N GLY A 4 -20.99 1.69 -12.71
CA GLY A 4 -21.92 1.79 -11.59
C GLY A 4 -21.23 1.73 -10.22
N ALA A 5 -21.83 1.05 -9.25
CA ALA A 5 -21.22 0.79 -7.95
C ALA A 5 -20.14 -0.30 -8.09
N VAL A 6 -19.01 -0.09 -7.42
CA VAL A 6 -17.91 -1.05 -7.37
C VAL A 6 -17.56 -1.36 -5.91
N PRO A 7 -17.26 -2.62 -5.56
CA PRO A 7 -16.75 -2.98 -4.23
C PRO A 7 -15.45 -2.26 -3.89
N PHE A 8 -15.18 -2.08 -2.61
CA PHE A 8 -13.98 -1.36 -2.15
C PHE A 8 -12.68 -2.08 -2.54
N ASP A 9 -12.65 -3.39 -2.44
CA ASP A 9 -11.52 -4.23 -2.85
C ASP A 9 -11.28 -4.15 -4.36
N GLU A 10 -12.32 -4.19 -5.18
CA GLU A 10 -12.19 -4.00 -6.64
C GLU A 10 -11.63 -2.60 -6.99
N MET A 11 -12.06 -1.56 -6.29
CA MET A 11 -11.49 -0.20 -6.43
C MET A 11 -9.97 -0.22 -6.20
N LEU A 12 -9.51 -0.90 -5.14
CA LEU A 12 -8.09 -0.97 -4.80
C LEU A 12 -7.32 -1.84 -5.80
N VAL A 13 -7.84 -3.01 -6.13
CA VAL A 13 -7.22 -3.97 -7.07
C VAL A 13 -7.05 -3.37 -8.46
N GLN A 14 -8.06 -2.69 -8.96
CA GLN A 14 -8.03 -2.08 -10.30
C GLN A 14 -7.49 -0.64 -10.32
N SER A 15 -7.10 -0.08 -9.16
CA SER A 15 -6.63 1.30 -9.04
C SER A 15 -7.60 2.34 -9.63
N LEU A 16 -8.89 2.22 -9.31
CA LEU A 16 -9.92 3.07 -9.88
C LEU A 16 -9.92 4.46 -9.22
N ASN A 17 -9.57 5.48 -9.98
CA ASN A 17 -9.40 6.85 -9.48
C ASN A 17 -10.72 7.47 -9.00
N VAL A 18 -11.78 7.37 -9.78
CA VAL A 18 -13.08 8.01 -9.47
C VAL A 18 -13.67 7.51 -8.15
N PRO A 19 -13.78 6.18 -7.89
CA PRO A 19 -14.23 5.69 -6.60
C PRO A 19 -13.32 6.12 -5.44
N ALA A 20 -11.98 6.11 -5.64
CA ALA A 20 -11.04 6.54 -4.60
C ALA A 20 -11.26 8.01 -4.19
N VAL A 21 -11.45 8.91 -5.16
CA VAL A 21 -11.77 10.32 -4.89
C VAL A 21 -13.10 10.46 -4.16
N ARG A 22 -14.12 9.68 -4.52
CA ARG A 22 -15.42 9.67 -3.83
C ARG A 22 -15.30 9.22 -2.38
N VAL A 23 -14.52 8.16 -2.13
CA VAL A 23 -14.23 7.69 -0.76
C VAL A 23 -13.54 8.78 0.03
N LEU A 24 -12.51 9.43 -0.53
CA LEU A 24 -11.85 10.54 0.15
C LEU A 24 -12.82 11.69 0.47
N ASN A 25 -13.69 12.04 -0.45
CA ASN A 25 -14.69 13.09 -0.25
C ASN A 25 -15.67 12.73 0.90
N THR A 26 -16.02 11.46 1.05
CA THR A 26 -16.87 10.96 2.15
C THR A 26 -16.13 10.95 3.49
N VAL A 27 -14.87 10.52 3.51
CA VAL A 27 -14.01 10.51 4.72
C VAL A 27 -13.66 11.92 5.18
N GLY A 28 -13.54 12.84 4.23
CA GLY A 28 -13.13 14.22 4.44
C GLY A 28 -11.64 14.41 4.24
N LEU A 29 -11.31 15.40 3.41
CA LEU A 29 -9.94 15.73 3.03
C LEU A 29 -9.04 16.02 4.26
N GLN A 30 -9.53 16.82 5.21
CA GLN A 30 -8.76 17.18 6.39
C GLN A 30 -8.48 15.97 7.27
N SER A 31 -9.47 15.10 7.50
CA SER A 31 -9.32 13.88 8.29
C SER A 31 -8.28 12.93 7.69
N PHE A 32 -8.30 12.78 6.37
CA PHE A 32 -7.31 11.98 5.65
C PHE A 32 -5.91 12.60 5.72
N TYR A 33 -5.81 13.91 5.52
CA TYR A 33 -4.55 14.64 5.61
C TYR A 33 -3.92 14.52 7.01
N ASP A 34 -4.70 14.67 8.07
CA ASP A 34 -4.25 14.51 9.44
C ASP A 34 -3.77 13.08 9.74
N LEU A 35 -4.42 12.09 9.12
CA LEU A 35 -3.99 10.69 9.20
C LEU A 35 -2.60 10.50 8.57
N ILE A 36 -2.40 10.94 7.33
CA ILE A 36 -1.09 10.76 6.66
C ILE A 36 0.01 11.60 7.28
N ARG A 37 -0.31 12.76 7.88
CA ARG A 37 0.63 13.55 8.68
C ARG A 37 1.20 12.78 9.88
N ARG A 38 0.39 11.93 10.53
CA ARG A 38 0.86 11.05 11.60
C ARG A 38 1.87 10.00 11.14
N LEU A 39 1.88 9.68 9.85
CA LEU A 39 2.84 8.78 9.24
C LEU A 39 4.18 9.44 8.94
N ASN A 40 4.32 10.74 9.23
CA ASN A 40 5.54 11.53 9.09
C ASN A 40 6.22 11.39 7.73
N LEU A 41 5.45 11.67 6.64
CA LEU A 41 5.98 11.72 5.30
C LEU A 41 6.78 13.00 5.07
N ALA A 42 7.99 12.88 4.54
CA ALA A 42 8.76 14.02 4.07
C ALA A 42 8.01 14.75 2.92
N TYR A 43 8.19 16.05 2.84
CA TYR A 43 7.64 16.92 1.78
C TYR A 43 6.12 17.08 1.78
N LEU A 44 5.39 16.49 2.71
CA LEU A 44 3.96 16.72 2.91
C LEU A 44 3.77 17.86 3.95
N ASP A 45 4.25 19.03 3.65
CA ASP A 45 4.38 20.17 4.55
C ASP A 45 3.32 21.27 4.37
N LYS A 46 2.62 21.27 3.25
CA LYS A 46 1.55 22.24 2.95
C LYS A 46 0.21 21.76 3.52
N GLY A 47 -0.72 22.69 3.73
CA GLY A 47 -2.05 22.37 4.28
C GLY A 47 -2.88 21.50 3.34
N ALA A 48 -3.88 20.78 3.88
CA ALA A 48 -4.76 19.89 3.13
C ALA A 48 -5.38 20.55 1.88
N GLY A 49 -5.79 21.81 1.98
CA GLY A 49 -6.36 22.56 0.86
C GLY A 49 -5.44 22.77 -0.33
N HIS A 50 -4.10 22.74 -0.11
CA HIS A 50 -3.13 22.82 -1.20
C HIS A 50 -3.16 21.58 -2.08
N TYR A 51 -3.24 20.40 -1.47
CA TYR A 51 -3.26 19.12 -2.19
C TYR A 51 -4.63 18.79 -2.77
N GLY A 52 -5.70 19.22 -2.09
CA GLY A 52 -7.06 18.92 -2.50
C GLY A 52 -7.32 17.41 -2.59
N LEU A 53 -8.35 17.03 -3.35
CA LEU A 53 -8.69 15.61 -3.55
C LEU A 53 -7.67 14.83 -4.38
N SER A 54 -6.74 15.52 -5.06
CA SER A 54 -5.67 14.86 -5.81
C SER A 54 -4.69 14.09 -4.94
N ILE A 55 -4.64 14.38 -3.63
CA ILE A 55 -3.75 13.70 -2.67
C ILE A 55 -3.98 12.19 -2.66
N ILE A 56 -5.23 11.70 -2.84
CA ILE A 56 -5.54 10.27 -2.88
C ILE A 56 -5.03 9.58 -4.16
N LEU A 57 -4.73 10.37 -5.19
CA LEU A 57 -4.22 9.90 -6.46
C LEU A 57 -2.70 10.08 -6.60
N GLY A 58 -2.03 10.47 -5.52
CA GLY A 58 -0.59 10.72 -5.51
C GLY A 58 -0.21 12.18 -5.76
N GLY A 59 -1.12 13.14 -5.47
CA GLY A 59 -0.85 14.57 -5.59
C GLY A 59 0.05 15.16 -4.49
N GLY A 60 0.62 14.33 -3.62
CA GLY A 60 1.60 14.73 -2.60
C GLY A 60 2.99 14.15 -2.92
N GLU A 61 4.02 14.90 -2.57
CA GLU A 61 5.41 14.47 -2.73
C GLU A 61 5.88 13.66 -1.52
N THR A 62 6.74 12.66 -1.77
CA THR A 62 7.33 11.85 -0.71
C THR A 62 8.59 11.12 -1.20
N THR A 63 9.32 10.49 -0.31
CA THR A 63 10.51 9.70 -0.65
C THR A 63 10.17 8.21 -0.79
N LEU A 64 11.01 7.48 -1.54
CA LEU A 64 10.94 6.02 -1.60
C LEU A 64 11.15 5.40 -0.21
N TRP A 65 11.99 6.01 0.62
CA TRP A 65 12.24 5.58 1.98
C TRP A 65 10.97 5.66 2.85
N ASP A 66 10.28 6.80 2.82
CA ASP A 66 9.05 6.98 3.61
C ASP A 66 7.94 6.03 3.18
N MET A 67 7.75 5.87 1.87
CA MET A 67 6.78 4.91 1.37
C MET A 67 7.13 3.48 1.76
N SER A 68 8.42 3.12 1.71
CA SER A 68 8.89 1.80 2.15
C SER A 68 8.66 1.60 3.64
N ARG A 69 8.90 2.62 4.46
CA ARG A 69 8.62 2.61 5.90
C ARG A 69 7.14 2.40 6.21
N ILE A 70 6.26 3.07 5.45
CA ILE A 70 4.80 2.90 5.61
C ILE A 70 4.37 1.47 5.26
N TYR A 71 4.85 0.93 4.14
CA TYR A 71 4.51 -0.43 3.73
C TYR A 71 5.05 -1.49 4.70
N LYS A 72 6.26 -1.29 5.23
CA LYS A 72 6.78 -2.08 6.37
C LYS A 72 5.82 -1.97 7.56
N GLY A 73 5.33 -0.76 7.85
CA GLY A 73 4.35 -0.52 8.92
C GLY A 73 3.05 -1.28 8.73
N LEU A 74 2.52 -1.36 7.50
CA LEU A 74 1.35 -2.18 7.19
C LEU A 74 1.60 -3.67 7.49
N ALA A 75 2.76 -4.20 7.08
CA ALA A 75 3.16 -5.58 7.37
C ALA A 75 3.25 -5.84 8.89
N GLN A 76 3.89 -4.94 9.63
CA GLN A 76 4.02 -5.05 11.08
C GLN A 76 2.69 -4.91 11.82
N ASN A 77 1.79 -4.03 11.34
CA ASN A 77 0.45 -3.92 11.88
C ASN A 77 -0.36 -5.20 11.65
N TYR A 78 -0.21 -5.82 10.46
CA TYR A 78 -0.83 -7.10 10.16
C TYR A 78 -0.33 -8.22 11.10
N LEU A 79 0.94 -8.20 11.48
CA LEU A 79 1.55 -9.11 12.45
C LEU A 79 1.21 -8.77 13.91
N GLY A 80 0.48 -7.69 14.18
CA GLY A 80 0.10 -7.28 15.54
C GLY A 80 1.25 -6.66 16.34
N GLN A 81 2.31 -6.19 15.69
CA GLN A 81 3.44 -5.57 16.36
C GLN A 81 3.01 -4.30 17.14
N PRO A 82 3.62 -4.02 18.31
CA PRO A 82 3.17 -2.95 19.20
C PRO A 82 3.31 -1.53 18.63
N ASP A 83 4.33 -1.25 17.84
CA ASP A 83 4.57 0.04 17.20
C ASP A 83 4.92 -0.16 15.70
N PRO A 84 3.90 -0.41 14.85
CA PRO A 84 4.14 -0.86 13.49
C PRO A 84 4.78 0.19 12.59
N PHE A 85 4.51 1.48 12.81
CA PHE A 85 4.98 2.57 11.96
C PHE A 85 6.20 3.31 12.50
N ARG A 86 6.89 2.74 13.51
CA ARG A 86 8.12 3.32 14.05
C ARG A 86 9.20 3.45 12.98
N GLU A 87 10.12 4.38 13.21
CA GLU A 87 11.31 4.58 12.39
C GLU A 87 12.13 3.29 12.22
N VAL A 88 12.76 3.12 11.06
CA VAL A 88 13.62 1.99 10.78
C VAL A 88 14.97 2.21 11.46
N GLN A 89 15.38 1.29 12.29
CA GLN A 89 16.72 1.30 12.90
C GLN A 89 17.73 0.74 11.90
N ILE A 90 18.65 1.57 11.45
CA ILE A 90 19.77 1.17 10.58
C ILE A 90 20.94 0.67 11.42
N LEU A 91 21.12 1.20 12.63
CA LEU A 91 22.19 0.82 13.56
C LEU A 91 21.59 0.23 14.82
N GLN A 92 22.13 -0.90 15.29
CA GLN A 92 21.60 -1.65 16.45
C GLN A 92 21.67 -0.90 17.80
N ASN A 93 22.40 0.21 17.91
CA ASN A 93 22.74 0.85 19.20
C ASN A 93 22.01 2.17 19.49
N LYS A 94 20.95 2.51 18.79
CA LYS A 94 20.15 3.68 19.15
C LYS A 94 18.80 3.24 19.70
N ASP A 95 18.59 3.48 20.99
CA ASP A 95 17.26 3.41 21.61
C ASP A 95 16.38 4.51 21.00
N VAL A 96 15.60 4.13 20.00
CA VAL A 96 14.54 4.98 19.46
C VAL A 96 13.38 4.89 20.44
N LYS A 97 13.17 5.94 21.22
CA LYS A 97 11.98 6.05 22.09
C LYS A 97 10.74 5.94 21.21
N SER A 98 9.91 4.94 21.49
CA SER A 98 8.58 4.86 20.86
C SER A 98 7.77 6.10 21.25
N PRO A 99 7.12 6.79 20.30
CA PRO A 99 6.26 7.91 20.62
C PRO A 99 5.11 7.45 21.53
N SER A 100 4.68 8.31 22.44
CA SER A 100 3.61 8.03 23.42
C SER A 100 2.25 7.77 22.77
N ASN A 101 2.09 8.05 21.47
CA ASN A 101 0.85 7.95 20.74
C ASN A 101 1.03 7.04 19.51
N VAL A 102 0.96 5.74 19.76
CA VAL A 102 1.16 4.70 18.71
C VAL A 102 -0.07 4.64 17.80
N PHE A 103 0.12 4.93 16.52
CA PHE A 103 -0.90 4.79 15.50
C PHE A 103 -1.00 3.33 15.03
N ARG A 104 -2.23 2.82 14.92
CA ARG A 104 -2.53 1.50 14.35
C ARG A 104 -3.86 1.50 13.62
N PHE A 105 -3.93 0.76 12.55
CA PHE A 105 -5.21 0.35 11.99
C PHE A 105 -5.81 -0.81 12.80
N SER A 106 -7.13 -0.90 12.79
CA SER A 106 -7.80 -2.04 13.42
C SER A 106 -7.34 -3.35 12.78
N PRO A 107 -7.30 -4.45 13.53
CA PRO A 107 -6.93 -5.76 12.99
C PRO A 107 -7.77 -6.18 11.79
N TYR A 108 -9.06 -5.88 11.82
CA TYR A 108 -9.95 -6.16 10.69
C TYR A 108 -9.57 -5.35 9.45
N THR A 109 -9.40 -4.04 9.59
CA THR A 109 -9.03 -3.14 8.50
C THR A 109 -7.72 -3.55 7.85
N ILE A 110 -6.67 -3.78 8.66
CA ILE A 110 -5.36 -4.14 8.10
C ILE A 110 -5.39 -5.51 7.41
N SER A 111 -6.11 -6.49 7.96
CA SER A 111 -6.24 -7.82 7.33
C SER A 111 -6.96 -7.73 5.99
N HIS A 112 -8.03 -6.94 5.91
CA HIS A 112 -8.77 -6.76 4.67
C HIS A 112 -7.89 -6.08 3.60
N VAL A 113 -7.21 -4.99 3.94
CA VAL A 113 -6.32 -4.29 3.01
C VAL A 113 -5.18 -5.17 2.53
N VAL A 114 -4.48 -5.87 3.43
CA VAL A 114 -3.33 -6.73 3.07
C VAL A 114 -3.77 -7.89 2.18
N ASN A 115 -4.90 -8.52 2.48
CA ASN A 115 -5.44 -9.59 1.64
C ASN A 115 -5.82 -9.06 0.26
N THR A 116 -6.56 -7.96 0.17
CA THR A 116 -6.91 -7.30 -1.11
C THR A 116 -5.67 -6.96 -1.93
N MET A 117 -4.62 -6.43 -1.28
CA MET A 117 -3.35 -6.12 -1.96
C MET A 117 -2.62 -7.38 -2.45
N SER A 118 -2.82 -8.55 -1.84
CA SER A 118 -2.23 -9.82 -2.30
C SER A 118 -2.93 -10.39 -3.53
N ASP A 119 -4.15 -9.96 -3.81
CA ASP A 119 -4.96 -10.44 -4.92
C ASP A 119 -4.80 -9.59 -6.20
N LEU A 120 -3.95 -8.56 -6.18
CA LEU A 120 -3.64 -7.77 -7.37
C LEU A 120 -3.06 -8.63 -8.49
N THR A 121 -3.53 -8.39 -9.72
CA THR A 121 -3.01 -9.07 -10.91
C THR A 121 -1.57 -8.69 -11.17
N ARG A 122 -0.67 -9.66 -11.12
CA ARG A 122 0.76 -9.48 -11.37
C ARG A 122 1.08 -9.16 -12.84
N PRO A 123 2.25 -8.58 -13.14
CA PRO A 123 2.75 -8.46 -14.50
C PRO A 123 2.72 -9.79 -15.25
N ARG A 124 2.74 -9.73 -16.58
CA ARG A 124 2.58 -10.93 -17.44
C ARG A 124 3.59 -12.03 -17.10
N GLU A 125 4.81 -11.65 -16.79
CA GLU A 125 5.91 -12.54 -16.46
C GLU A 125 5.69 -13.32 -15.15
N GLU A 126 4.82 -12.81 -14.29
CA GLU A 126 4.54 -13.35 -12.96
C GLU A 126 3.13 -13.98 -12.86
N LYS A 127 2.39 -14.11 -13.95
CA LYS A 127 0.99 -14.61 -13.91
C LYS A 127 0.86 -16.03 -13.40
N SER A 128 1.89 -16.85 -13.58
CA SER A 128 1.87 -18.28 -13.22
C SER A 128 2.31 -18.57 -11.77
N TRP A 129 2.55 -17.54 -10.96
CA TRP A 129 3.08 -17.70 -9.61
C TRP A 129 2.22 -18.61 -8.69
N ASN A 130 0.90 -18.59 -8.85
CA ASN A 130 -0.02 -19.43 -8.07
C ASN A 130 0.20 -20.93 -8.29
N TYR A 131 0.70 -21.31 -9.47
CA TYR A 131 0.90 -22.71 -9.83
C TYR A 131 2.27 -23.24 -9.39
N PHE A 132 3.27 -22.36 -9.33
CA PHE A 132 4.66 -22.77 -9.08
C PHE A 132 5.12 -22.57 -7.64
N SER A 133 4.48 -21.68 -6.88
CA SER A 133 4.85 -21.43 -5.48
C SER A 133 3.66 -20.89 -4.68
N PRO A 134 2.81 -21.75 -4.11
CA PRO A 134 1.63 -21.33 -3.33
C PRO A 134 1.98 -20.46 -2.12
N ASN A 135 3.21 -20.52 -1.63
CA ASN A 135 3.67 -19.69 -0.51
C ASN A 135 4.25 -18.34 -0.95
N TYR A 136 4.43 -18.13 -2.26
CA TYR A 136 5.01 -16.90 -2.81
C TYR A 136 3.94 -15.82 -3.02
N LYS A 137 3.32 -15.37 -1.94
CA LYS A 137 2.41 -14.23 -1.95
C LYS A 137 3.13 -12.93 -1.60
N VAL A 138 2.71 -11.85 -2.21
CA VAL A 138 3.16 -10.47 -1.92
C VAL A 138 1.93 -9.58 -1.89
N ALA A 139 1.74 -8.83 -0.81
CA ALA A 139 0.82 -7.70 -0.80
C ALA A 139 1.53 -6.51 -1.45
N TRP A 140 0.98 -5.96 -2.52
CA TRP A 140 1.68 -4.94 -3.30
C TRP A 140 0.74 -3.93 -3.93
N LYS A 141 1.30 -2.80 -4.37
CA LYS A 141 0.58 -1.77 -5.12
C LYS A 141 1.52 -1.01 -6.02
N THR A 142 1.01 -0.62 -7.19
CA THR A 142 1.69 0.30 -8.09
C THR A 142 1.13 1.71 -7.96
N GLY A 143 1.97 2.67 -8.28
CA GLY A 143 1.62 4.05 -8.52
C GLY A 143 2.22 4.53 -9.84
N THR A 144 1.56 5.50 -10.47
CA THR A 144 2.07 6.22 -11.63
C THR A 144 1.67 7.67 -11.45
N SER A 145 2.64 8.59 -11.45
CA SER A 145 2.35 10.01 -11.31
C SER A 145 1.74 10.59 -12.58
N TYR A 146 1.12 11.76 -12.44
CA TYR A 146 0.57 12.49 -13.58
C TYR A 146 1.65 12.78 -14.62
N GLY A 147 1.34 12.53 -15.89
CA GLY A 147 2.29 12.68 -16.98
C GLY A 147 3.36 11.60 -17.06
N ASN A 148 3.17 10.47 -16.36
CA ASN A 148 4.10 9.31 -16.37
C ASN A 148 5.55 9.72 -16.05
N LYS A 149 5.73 10.55 -15.03
CA LYS A 149 7.06 11.00 -14.56
C LYS A 149 7.69 9.99 -13.60
N ASP A 150 6.83 9.35 -12.78
CA ASP A 150 7.23 8.42 -11.72
C ASP A 150 6.45 7.13 -11.83
N ALA A 151 7.16 6.03 -11.83
CA ALA A 151 6.61 4.68 -11.76
C ALA A 151 7.02 4.03 -10.43
N TRP A 152 6.04 3.65 -9.62
CA TRP A 152 6.22 3.08 -8.30
C TRP A 152 5.71 1.65 -8.23
N ALA A 153 6.42 0.81 -7.51
CA ALA A 153 5.91 -0.48 -7.03
C ALA A 153 6.44 -0.73 -5.62
N LEU A 154 5.53 -0.97 -4.70
CA LEU A 154 5.85 -1.31 -3.32
C LEU A 154 5.14 -2.60 -2.95
N GLY A 155 5.86 -3.52 -2.32
CA GLY A 155 5.29 -4.80 -1.93
C GLY A 155 5.99 -5.36 -0.70
N PHE A 156 5.26 -6.19 0.03
CA PHE A 156 5.77 -6.86 1.22
C PHE A 156 5.15 -8.26 1.39
N ASN A 157 5.84 -9.08 2.14
CA ASN A 157 5.37 -10.37 2.62
C ASN A 157 5.71 -10.55 4.10
N GLY A 158 5.70 -11.76 4.60
CA GLY A 158 5.99 -12.04 6.01
C GLY A 158 7.43 -11.71 6.46
N LYS A 159 8.35 -11.49 5.53
CA LYS A 159 9.78 -11.34 5.83
C LYS A 159 10.42 -10.09 5.22
N TYR A 160 10.01 -9.70 4.03
CA TYR A 160 10.64 -8.64 3.26
C TYR A 160 9.65 -7.56 2.84
N MET A 161 10.18 -6.35 2.72
CA MET A 161 9.54 -5.20 2.07
C MET A 161 10.46 -4.73 0.94
N VAL A 162 9.92 -4.58 -0.26
CA VAL A 162 10.65 -4.09 -1.44
C VAL A 162 9.91 -2.89 -2.02
N GLY A 163 10.62 -1.78 -2.18
CA GLY A 163 10.13 -0.57 -2.84
C GLY A 163 10.97 -0.25 -4.07
N ILE A 164 10.31 0.02 -5.18
CA ILE A 164 10.95 0.42 -6.46
C ILE A 164 10.35 1.73 -6.92
N TRP A 165 11.23 2.64 -7.29
CA TRP A 165 10.91 3.84 -8.03
C TRP A 165 11.72 3.85 -9.33
N VAL A 166 11.06 4.20 -10.42
CA VAL A 166 11.68 4.40 -11.73
C VAL A 166 11.20 5.74 -12.27
N GLY A 167 12.12 6.62 -12.59
CA GLY A 167 11.83 7.97 -13.08
C GLY A 167 13.06 8.63 -13.68
N ASN A 168 12.92 9.89 -14.07
CA ASN A 168 14.03 10.74 -14.51
C ASN A 168 14.34 11.78 -13.44
N GLU A 169 15.61 12.08 -13.23
CA GLU A 169 16.05 13.12 -12.31
C GLU A 169 15.50 14.50 -12.72
N GLY A 170 15.41 14.78 -14.02
CA GLY A 170 14.82 16.01 -14.56
C GLY A 170 13.28 16.07 -14.51
N GLY A 171 12.60 15.02 -14.01
CA GLY A 171 11.14 15.00 -13.92
C GLY A 171 10.43 14.90 -15.27
N GLU A 172 11.10 14.45 -16.30
CA GLU A 172 10.51 14.25 -17.63
C GLU A 172 9.64 12.98 -17.66
N GLY A 173 8.40 13.12 -18.14
CA GLY A 173 7.50 11.99 -18.34
C GLY A 173 7.83 11.17 -19.59
N ARG A 174 7.54 9.86 -19.55
CA ARG A 174 7.64 8.95 -20.70
C ARG A 174 6.36 8.15 -20.85
N PHE A 175 5.85 8.05 -22.08
CA PHE A 175 4.55 7.43 -22.37
C PHE A 175 4.38 6.02 -21.77
N ASP A 176 5.43 5.20 -21.72
CA ASP A 176 5.37 3.81 -21.23
C ASP A 176 5.85 3.66 -19.77
N LEU A 177 6.18 4.76 -19.07
CA LEU A 177 6.65 4.76 -17.70
C LEU A 177 5.48 4.62 -16.75
N THR A 178 5.09 3.39 -16.46
CA THR A 178 4.03 3.10 -15.49
C THR A 178 4.53 2.13 -14.41
N GLY A 179 3.93 2.20 -13.22
CA GLY A 179 4.30 1.31 -12.12
C GLY A 179 4.19 -0.17 -12.50
N ILE A 180 3.15 -0.56 -13.25
CA ILE A 180 2.93 -1.95 -13.66
C ILE A 180 3.93 -2.42 -14.73
N SER A 181 4.36 -1.55 -15.64
CA SER A 181 5.22 -1.93 -16.75
C SER A 181 6.72 -1.83 -16.43
N LYS A 182 7.13 -0.93 -15.54
CA LYS A 182 8.55 -0.65 -15.28
C LYS A 182 8.97 -1.00 -13.86
N ALA A 183 8.23 -0.61 -12.83
CA ALA A 183 8.63 -0.82 -11.45
C ALA A 183 8.25 -2.22 -10.91
N ALA A 184 7.06 -2.72 -11.19
CA ALA A 184 6.59 -4.00 -10.67
C ALA A 184 7.43 -5.20 -11.14
N PRO A 185 7.87 -5.32 -12.42
CA PRO A 185 8.72 -6.42 -12.84
C PRO A 185 10.06 -6.46 -12.09
N VAL A 186 10.65 -5.29 -11.79
CA VAL A 186 11.89 -5.20 -11.00
C VAL A 186 11.65 -5.64 -9.56
N MET A 187 10.56 -5.18 -8.94
CA MET A 187 10.18 -5.59 -7.59
C MET A 187 10.03 -7.10 -7.47
N PHE A 188 9.33 -7.76 -8.40
CA PHE A 188 9.14 -9.21 -8.37
C PHE A 188 10.45 -9.97 -8.64
N LYS A 189 11.32 -9.47 -9.52
CA LYS A 189 12.66 -10.05 -9.71
C LYS A 189 13.48 -10.03 -8.42
N ILE A 190 13.40 -8.95 -7.65
CA ILE A 190 14.07 -8.87 -6.34
C ILE A 190 13.45 -9.90 -5.37
N PHE A 191 12.12 -9.98 -5.27
CA PHE A 191 11.48 -10.98 -4.43
C PHE A 191 11.90 -12.40 -4.81
N ASN A 192 12.07 -12.72 -6.10
CA ASN A 192 12.52 -14.04 -6.57
C ASN A 192 13.96 -14.37 -6.14
N LEU A 193 14.79 -13.36 -5.89
CA LEU A 193 16.18 -13.54 -5.46
C LEU A 193 16.32 -13.62 -3.93
N LEU A 194 15.31 -13.21 -3.18
CA LEU A 194 15.36 -13.19 -1.72
C LEU A 194 15.15 -14.60 -1.15
N PRO A 195 16.01 -15.04 -0.20
CA PRO A 195 15.86 -16.36 0.43
C PRO A 195 14.61 -16.39 1.33
N ASP A 196 14.07 -17.60 1.54
CA ASP A 196 12.95 -17.82 2.46
C ASP A 196 11.76 -16.87 2.26
N ASN A 197 11.42 -16.64 1.01
CA ASN A 197 10.34 -15.74 0.60
C ASN A 197 8.98 -16.36 0.96
N GLN A 198 8.41 -15.96 2.10
CA GLN A 198 7.21 -16.56 2.68
C GLN A 198 6.10 -15.54 2.85
N TRP A 199 4.86 -16.01 2.67
CA TRP A 199 3.68 -15.26 3.12
C TRP A 199 3.64 -15.23 4.65
N PHE A 200 2.85 -14.33 5.20
CA PHE A 200 2.57 -14.28 6.62
C PHE A 200 2.04 -15.64 7.11
N GLY A 201 2.41 -16.03 8.33
CA GLY A 201 1.74 -17.10 9.04
C GLY A 201 0.25 -16.78 9.25
N LYS A 202 -0.45 -17.60 10.02
CA LYS A 202 -1.86 -17.31 10.35
C LYS A 202 -1.95 -15.91 10.97
N PRO A 203 -2.84 -15.03 10.43
CA PRO A 203 -3.08 -13.75 11.05
C PRO A 203 -3.54 -13.94 12.50
N PRO A 204 -3.29 -12.99 13.40
CA PRO A 204 -3.80 -13.05 14.76
C PRO A 204 -5.30 -13.33 14.75
N THR A 205 -5.75 -14.30 15.56
CA THR A 205 -7.17 -14.65 15.63
C THR A 205 -7.92 -13.52 16.32
N TYR A 206 -8.83 -12.88 15.61
CA TYR A 206 -9.63 -11.80 16.17
C TYR A 206 -10.90 -12.36 16.78
N SER A 207 -10.99 -12.32 18.13
CA SER A 207 -12.10 -12.87 18.90
C SER A 207 -13.42 -12.07 18.79
N ASN A 208 -13.41 -10.89 18.16
CA ASN A 208 -14.57 -9.99 18.08
C ASN A 208 -15.01 -9.72 16.64
N LYS A 209 -15.14 -10.76 15.83
CA LYS A 209 -15.78 -10.61 14.52
C LYS A 209 -17.30 -10.61 14.70
N LEU A 210 -17.92 -9.45 14.51
CA LEU A 210 -19.34 -9.41 14.18
C LEU A 210 -19.48 -9.93 12.74
N ILE A 211 -19.79 -11.21 12.58
CA ILE A 211 -20.11 -11.79 11.28
C ILE A 211 -21.59 -11.56 11.05
N ILE A 212 -21.94 -10.65 10.17
CA ILE A 212 -23.32 -10.42 9.74
C ILE A 212 -23.50 -11.16 8.42
N LYS A 213 -24.52 -12.03 8.35
CA LYS A 213 -24.94 -12.61 7.09
C LYS A 213 -25.70 -11.54 6.30
N VAL A 214 -25.24 -11.24 5.12
CA VAL A 214 -25.90 -10.30 4.21
C VAL A 214 -26.30 -11.03 2.93
N CYS A 215 -27.32 -10.54 2.26
CA CYS A 215 -27.68 -11.05 0.95
C CYS A 215 -26.61 -10.68 -0.08
N ASP A 216 -26.15 -11.64 -0.87
CA ASP A 216 -25.10 -11.46 -1.89
C ASP A 216 -25.48 -10.40 -2.94
N GLU A 217 -26.78 -10.29 -3.25
CA GLU A 217 -27.28 -9.38 -4.28
C GLU A 217 -27.52 -7.95 -3.75
N SER A 218 -27.97 -7.80 -2.51
CA SER A 218 -28.38 -6.51 -1.95
C SER A 218 -27.43 -5.93 -0.92
N GLY A 219 -26.54 -6.72 -0.35
CA GLY A 219 -25.63 -6.31 0.72
C GLY A 219 -26.33 -6.01 2.07
N LYS A 220 -27.62 -6.40 2.21
CA LYS A 220 -28.45 -6.19 3.41
C LYS A 220 -28.67 -7.48 4.18
#